data_351e6d9df6a072705fd54c182666725a
#
_entry.id   351e6d9df6a072705fd54c182666725a
#
_cell.length_a   1.000
_cell.length_b   1.000
_cell.length_c   1.000
_cell.angle_alpha   90.00
_cell.angle_beta   90.00
_cell.angle_gamma   90.00
#
_symmetry.space_group_name_H-M   'P 1'
#
loop_
_entity.id
_entity.type
_entity.pdbx_description
1 polymer ?
#
loop_
_entity_poly.entity_id
_entity_poly.type
_entity_poly.pdbx_seq_one_letter_code
_entity_poly.pdbx_strand_id
1 'polypeptide(L)'
;ERLINRMHNGMIKVVTGVRRCGKSYLLFNLFYDYLRQSGVEEDHIIKLALDDRINKRYRDPDVLCDFVHQQIKDNKQYYILLDEVQFVSEFEDVLNSFLHIHNADTYVTGSNAKFLSKDVITEFRGRGDEIHIYPLCFKEFMQVYSGDKITALDEYMTYGGLPHIVTLSNEEQKISYLKSLFEETYIKD
;
A
#
# COMPACT_ATOMS: atom_id res chain seq x y z
N GLU A 1 -3.98 -12.53 3.38
CA GLU A 1 -3.70 -13.22 4.66
C GLU A 1 -2.79 -12.41 5.59
N ARG A 2 -1.61 -11.88 5.13
CA ARG A 2 -0.67 -11.16 6.02
C ARG A 2 -1.29 -9.92 6.68
N LEU A 3 -2.10 -9.13 5.96
CA LEU A 3 -2.83 -7.98 6.51
C LEU A 3 -3.86 -8.43 7.53
N ILE A 4 -4.63 -9.46 7.18
CA ILE A 4 -5.72 -10.00 8.01
C ILE A 4 -5.18 -10.52 9.35
N ASN A 5 -4.08 -11.28 9.32
CA ASN A 5 -3.48 -11.86 10.53
C ASN A 5 -2.91 -10.81 11.51
N ARG A 6 -2.79 -9.55 11.07
CA ARG A 6 -2.27 -8.44 11.88
C ARG A 6 -3.34 -7.42 12.29
N MET A 7 -4.60 -7.69 11.96
CA MET A 7 -5.72 -6.84 12.37
C MET A 7 -5.79 -6.72 13.90
N HIS A 8 -6.13 -5.54 14.37
CA HIS A 8 -6.40 -5.24 15.79
C HIS A 8 -5.22 -5.51 16.75
N ASN A 9 -3.98 -5.51 16.26
CA ASN A 9 -2.81 -5.72 17.13
C ASN A 9 -2.30 -4.44 17.83
N GLY A 10 -3.01 -3.32 17.68
CA GLY A 10 -2.64 -2.03 18.27
C GLY A 10 -1.43 -1.35 17.65
N MET A 11 -0.98 -1.82 16.48
CA MET A 11 0.17 -1.28 15.75
C MET A 11 -0.26 -0.67 14.42
N ILE A 12 0.52 0.28 13.91
CA ILE A 12 0.36 0.79 12.53
C ILE A 12 0.90 -0.27 11.55
N LYS A 13 0.07 -0.72 10.61
CA LYS A 13 0.46 -1.66 9.56
C LYS A 13 1.10 -0.89 8.42
N VAL A 14 2.39 -1.09 8.24
CA VAL A 14 3.21 -0.40 7.24
C VAL A 14 3.46 -1.32 6.06
N VAL A 15 2.75 -1.11 4.97
CA VAL A 15 2.89 -1.90 3.75
C VAL A 15 4.02 -1.34 2.90
N THR A 16 5.14 -2.04 2.87
CA THR A 16 6.34 -1.69 2.11
C THR A 16 6.51 -2.56 0.88
N GLY A 17 7.44 -2.20 0.01
CA GLY A 17 7.78 -2.95 -1.19
C GLY A 17 8.13 -2.03 -2.36
N VAL A 18 8.75 -2.58 -3.38
CA VAL A 18 9.19 -1.81 -4.55
C VAL A 18 8.04 -1.07 -5.23
N ARG A 19 8.36 0.01 -5.92
CA ARG A 19 7.38 0.78 -6.68
C ARG A 19 6.66 -0.13 -7.68
N ARG A 20 5.32 0.01 -7.78
CA ARG A 20 4.45 -0.75 -8.71
C ARG A 20 4.34 -2.26 -8.44
N CYS A 21 4.73 -2.75 -7.25
CA CYS A 21 4.50 -4.15 -6.86
C CYS A 21 3.07 -4.47 -6.41
N GLY A 22 2.16 -3.49 -6.40
CA GLY A 22 0.74 -3.70 -6.10
C GLY A 22 0.29 -3.30 -4.70
N LYS A 23 1.05 -2.49 -3.94
CA LYS A 23 0.70 -2.04 -2.57
C LYS A 23 -0.67 -1.37 -2.49
N SER A 24 -0.89 -0.34 -3.33
CA SER A 24 -2.16 0.40 -3.40
C SER A 24 -3.33 -0.51 -3.77
N TYR A 25 -3.14 -1.41 -4.73
CA TYR A 25 -4.15 -2.39 -5.14
C TYR A 25 -4.49 -3.36 -4.00
N LEU A 26 -3.47 -3.86 -3.29
CA LEU A 26 -3.65 -4.72 -2.13
C LEU A 26 -4.48 -4.02 -1.05
N LEU A 27 -4.18 -2.75 -0.74
CA LEU A 27 -4.82 -2.01 0.33
C LEU A 27 -6.23 -1.55 -0.06
N PHE A 28 -6.38 -0.93 -1.24
CA PHE A 28 -7.60 -0.23 -1.65
C PHE A 28 -8.62 -1.10 -2.39
N ASN A 29 -8.21 -2.28 -2.86
CA ASN A 29 -9.10 -3.23 -3.52
C ASN A 29 -9.21 -4.50 -2.68
N LEU A 30 -8.17 -5.32 -2.59
CA LEU A 30 -8.27 -6.64 -1.98
C LEU A 30 -8.58 -6.57 -0.47
N PHE A 31 -7.91 -5.70 0.28
CA PHE A 31 -8.17 -5.59 1.71
C PHE A 31 -9.47 -4.83 2.00
N TYR A 32 -9.77 -3.79 1.24
CA TYR A 32 -11.06 -3.09 1.31
C TYR A 32 -12.22 -4.05 1.05
N ASP A 33 -12.17 -4.85 -0.04
CA ASP A 33 -13.21 -5.83 -0.36
C ASP A 33 -13.36 -6.89 0.74
N TYR A 34 -12.24 -7.33 1.31
CA TYR A 34 -12.28 -8.24 2.46
C TYR A 34 -13.02 -7.62 3.66
N LEU A 35 -12.74 -6.37 4.02
CA LEU A 35 -13.43 -5.67 5.10
C LEU A 35 -14.94 -5.57 4.82
N ARG A 36 -15.31 -5.19 3.61
CA ARG A 36 -16.72 -5.10 3.18
C ARG A 36 -17.44 -6.47 3.26
N GLN A 37 -16.78 -7.53 2.79
CA GLN A 37 -17.31 -8.90 2.86
C GLN A 37 -17.39 -9.42 4.30
N SER A 38 -16.56 -8.93 5.19
CA SER A 38 -16.57 -9.24 6.63
C SER A 38 -17.64 -8.45 7.40
N GLY A 39 -18.45 -7.63 6.71
CA GLY A 39 -19.57 -6.89 7.32
C GLY A 39 -19.21 -5.50 7.82
N VAL A 40 -17.99 -4.99 7.56
CA VAL A 40 -17.64 -3.60 7.90
C VAL A 40 -18.40 -2.64 7.00
N GLU A 41 -19.13 -1.69 7.59
CA GLU A 41 -19.86 -0.66 6.87
C GLU A 41 -18.89 0.31 6.16
N GLU A 42 -19.31 0.90 5.04
CA GLU A 42 -18.44 1.74 4.21
C GLU A 42 -17.97 3.00 4.95
N ASP A 43 -18.81 3.60 5.76
CA ASP A 43 -18.52 4.78 6.57
C ASP A 43 -17.57 4.51 7.74
N HIS A 44 -17.24 3.24 8.02
CA HIS A 44 -16.21 2.81 8.96
C HIS A 44 -14.86 2.52 8.28
N ILE A 45 -14.73 2.79 6.98
CA ILE A 45 -13.48 2.64 6.23
C ILE A 45 -13.06 4.00 5.67
N ILE A 46 -12.06 4.62 6.30
CA ILE A 46 -11.48 5.89 5.87
C ILE A 46 -10.38 5.57 4.86
N LYS A 47 -10.57 5.95 3.58
CA LYS A 47 -9.66 5.63 2.49
C LYS A 47 -9.18 6.88 1.77
N LEU A 48 -7.86 7.14 1.76
CA LEU A 48 -7.23 8.29 1.11
C LEU A 48 -5.98 7.90 0.32
N ALA A 49 -5.97 8.19 -0.98
CA ALA A 49 -4.79 8.18 -1.83
C ALA A 49 -4.14 9.57 -1.77
N LEU A 50 -3.02 9.70 -1.07
CA LEU A 50 -2.40 11.00 -0.78
C LEU A 50 -1.56 11.52 -1.95
N ASP A 51 -1.21 10.70 -2.92
CA ASP A 51 -0.63 11.10 -4.20
C ASP A 51 -1.67 11.73 -5.14
N ASP A 52 -2.96 11.42 -4.97
CA ASP A 52 -4.02 12.03 -5.78
C ASP A 52 -4.17 13.53 -5.50
N ARG A 53 -4.26 14.31 -6.59
CA ARG A 53 -4.43 15.76 -6.53
C ARG A 53 -5.73 16.20 -5.80
N ILE A 54 -6.79 15.42 -5.90
CA ILE A 54 -8.06 15.70 -5.21
C ILE A 54 -7.85 15.71 -3.70
N ASN A 55 -6.94 14.88 -3.19
CA ASN A 55 -6.64 14.73 -1.78
C ASN A 55 -5.49 15.63 -1.32
N LYS A 56 -5.00 16.57 -2.16
CA LYS A 56 -3.85 17.43 -1.85
C LYS A 56 -3.99 18.15 -0.52
N ARG A 57 -5.19 18.57 -0.12
CA ARG A 57 -5.45 19.26 1.16
C ARG A 57 -5.09 18.42 2.38
N TYR A 58 -5.19 17.08 2.28
CA TYR A 58 -4.89 16.14 3.35
C TYR A 58 -3.39 15.80 3.47
N ARG A 59 -2.53 16.45 2.68
CA ARG A 59 -1.07 16.40 2.85
C ARG A 59 -0.59 17.32 3.97
N ASP A 60 -1.46 18.21 4.43
CA ASP A 60 -1.28 18.98 5.65
C ASP A 60 -1.61 18.08 6.86
N PRO A 61 -0.71 17.95 7.86
CA PRO A 61 -0.88 17.04 8.99
C PRO A 61 -2.11 17.37 9.83
N ASP A 62 -2.36 18.64 10.10
CA ASP A 62 -3.50 19.08 10.94
C ASP A 62 -4.83 18.79 10.23
N VAL A 63 -4.90 19.10 8.92
CA VAL A 63 -6.09 18.85 8.10
C VAL A 63 -6.39 17.33 8.02
N LEU A 64 -5.36 16.49 7.91
CA LEU A 64 -5.55 15.03 7.90
C LEU A 64 -6.04 14.51 9.25
N CYS A 65 -5.45 14.98 10.35
CA CYS A 65 -5.87 14.60 11.70
C CYS A 65 -7.33 15.00 11.94
N ASP A 66 -7.68 16.24 11.66
CA ASP A 66 -9.05 16.75 11.82
C ASP A 66 -10.05 15.95 10.99
N PHE A 67 -9.70 15.65 9.74
CA PHE A 67 -10.54 14.84 8.86
C PHE A 67 -10.79 13.44 9.43
N VAL A 68 -9.74 12.74 9.85
CA VAL A 68 -9.88 11.39 10.41
C VAL A 68 -10.74 11.41 11.66
N HIS A 69 -10.52 12.35 12.58
CA HIS A 69 -11.34 12.47 13.79
C HIS A 69 -12.82 12.78 13.49
N GLN A 70 -13.10 13.60 12.47
CA GLN A 70 -14.47 13.91 12.05
C GLN A 70 -15.20 12.72 11.41
N GLN A 71 -14.47 11.77 10.83
CA GLN A 71 -15.08 10.55 10.26
C GLN A 71 -15.49 9.53 11.34
N ILE A 72 -14.84 9.56 12.50
CA ILE A 72 -15.12 8.62 13.61
C ILE A 72 -16.29 9.16 14.42
N LYS A 73 -17.48 8.57 14.22
CA LYS A 73 -18.76 9.07 14.73
C LYS A 73 -19.34 8.21 15.87
N ASP A 74 -18.87 6.99 16.02
CA ASP A 74 -19.38 6.03 17.00
C ASP A 74 -18.22 5.19 17.58
N ASN A 75 -18.58 4.22 18.43
CA ASN A 75 -17.62 3.34 19.09
C ASN A 75 -17.36 2.02 18.32
N LYS A 76 -17.89 1.87 17.09
CA LYS A 76 -17.59 0.71 16.26
C LYS A 76 -16.15 0.77 15.75
N GLN A 77 -15.66 -0.34 15.22
CA GLN A 77 -14.32 -0.43 14.68
C GLN A 77 -14.18 0.32 13.35
N TYR A 78 -13.20 1.22 13.27
CA TYR A 78 -12.82 1.94 12.06
C TYR A 78 -11.52 1.42 11.47
N TYR A 79 -11.37 1.55 10.17
CA TYR A 79 -10.16 1.19 9.42
C TYR A 79 -9.66 2.40 8.65
N ILE A 80 -8.43 2.84 8.96
CA ILE A 80 -7.79 3.98 8.30
C ILE A 80 -6.81 3.43 7.26
N LEU A 81 -7.10 3.62 5.98
CA LEU A 81 -6.31 3.16 4.85
C LEU A 81 -5.70 4.37 4.12
N LEU A 82 -4.40 4.60 4.30
CA LEU A 82 -3.69 5.72 3.66
C LEU A 82 -2.66 5.20 2.66
N ASP A 83 -2.79 5.62 1.41
CA ASP A 83 -1.83 5.28 0.36
C ASP A 83 -0.83 6.42 0.14
N GLU A 84 0.46 6.06 -0.03
CA GLU A 84 1.57 6.97 -0.25
C GLU A 84 1.69 8.05 0.85
N VAL A 85 1.70 7.62 2.12
CA VAL A 85 1.65 8.48 3.30
C VAL A 85 2.83 9.46 3.41
N GLN A 86 3.96 9.20 2.73
CA GLN A 86 5.11 10.10 2.70
C GLN A 86 4.84 11.47 2.01
N PHE A 87 3.68 11.63 1.36
CA PHE A 87 3.23 12.93 0.85
C PHE A 87 2.72 13.86 1.96
N VAL A 88 2.43 13.34 3.15
CA VAL A 88 2.08 14.13 4.33
C VAL A 88 3.35 14.61 5.00
N SER A 89 3.45 15.89 5.31
CA SER A 89 4.54 16.39 6.16
C SER A 89 4.36 15.84 7.58
N GLU A 90 5.48 15.50 8.23
CA GLU A 90 5.46 14.96 9.62
C GLU A 90 4.52 13.75 9.79
N PHE A 91 4.41 12.90 8.74
CA PHE A 91 3.47 11.77 8.73
C PHE A 91 3.68 10.82 9.91
N GLU A 92 4.89 10.71 10.43
CA GLU A 92 5.22 9.88 11.58
C GLU A 92 4.46 10.34 12.83
N ASP A 93 4.38 11.65 13.08
CA ASP A 93 3.65 12.21 14.22
C ASP A 93 2.14 12.07 14.04
N VAL A 94 1.64 12.28 12.81
CA VAL A 94 0.24 12.04 12.47
C VAL A 94 -0.16 10.59 12.75
N LEU A 95 0.62 9.63 12.26
CA LEU A 95 0.35 8.21 12.47
C LEU A 95 0.46 7.81 13.95
N ASN A 96 1.42 8.37 14.68
CA ASN A 96 1.51 8.17 16.13
C ASN A 96 0.27 8.70 16.86
N SER A 97 -0.34 9.81 16.39
CA SER A 97 -1.58 10.34 16.97
C SER A 97 -2.76 9.39 16.78
N PHE A 98 -2.83 8.69 15.63
CA PHE A 98 -3.90 7.71 15.36
C PHE A 98 -3.85 6.47 16.27
N LEU A 99 -2.69 6.15 16.87
CA LEU A 99 -2.58 5.10 17.87
C LEU A 99 -3.38 5.40 19.16
N HIS A 100 -3.76 6.65 19.39
CA HIS A 100 -4.59 7.05 20.52
C HIS A 100 -6.10 6.90 20.23
N ILE A 101 -6.49 6.56 19.00
CA ILE A 101 -7.87 6.28 18.63
C ILE A 101 -8.15 4.79 18.89
N HIS A 102 -8.77 4.50 20.03
CA HIS A 102 -8.92 3.12 20.53
C HIS A 102 -9.71 2.17 19.62
N ASN A 103 -10.61 2.70 18.81
CA ASN A 103 -11.45 1.94 17.89
C ASN A 103 -11.04 2.12 16.42
N ALA A 104 -9.78 2.46 16.14
CA ALA A 104 -9.26 2.55 14.79
C ALA A 104 -8.06 1.62 14.57
N ASP A 105 -8.01 1.04 13.40
CA ASP A 105 -6.93 0.17 12.94
C ASP A 105 -6.31 0.79 11.67
N THR A 106 -5.02 1.16 11.73
CA THR A 106 -4.37 2.00 10.72
C THR A 106 -3.44 1.19 9.82
N TYR A 107 -3.61 1.36 8.51
CA TYR A 107 -2.85 0.73 7.44
C TYR A 107 -2.32 1.81 6.49
N VAL A 108 -1.03 1.80 6.24
CA VAL A 108 -0.40 2.80 5.38
C VAL A 108 0.51 2.15 4.34
N THR A 109 0.63 2.78 3.19
CA THR A 109 1.66 2.42 2.21
C THR A 109 2.63 3.57 2.00
N GLY A 110 3.81 3.23 1.51
CA GLY A 110 4.78 4.17 0.99
C GLY A 110 5.78 3.46 0.09
N SER A 111 6.41 4.21 -0.81
CA SER A 111 7.23 3.65 -1.88
C SER A 111 8.60 4.32 -2.07
N ASN A 112 8.92 5.37 -1.32
CA ASN A 112 10.21 6.04 -1.43
C ASN A 112 11.28 5.41 -0.53
N ALA A 113 12.56 5.77 -0.77
CA ALA A 113 13.69 5.25 -0.02
C ALA A 113 13.58 5.56 1.50
N LYS A 114 13.06 6.72 1.89
CA LYS A 114 12.81 7.08 3.28
C LYS A 114 11.83 6.11 3.93
N PHE A 115 10.75 5.74 3.24
CA PHE A 115 9.72 4.83 3.75
C PHE A 115 10.18 3.36 3.78
N LEU A 116 11.18 3.01 2.97
CA LEU A 116 11.80 1.68 2.95
C LEU A 116 12.94 1.54 3.97
N SER A 117 13.38 2.64 4.59
CA SER A 117 14.41 2.61 5.62
C SER A 117 13.86 2.00 6.91
N LYS A 118 14.71 1.24 7.60
CA LYS A 118 14.37 0.72 8.94
C LYS A 118 14.07 1.83 9.95
N ASP A 119 14.47 3.06 9.63
CA ASP A 119 14.31 4.24 10.47
C ASP A 119 12.82 4.60 10.64
N VAL A 120 11.98 4.49 9.59
CA VAL A 120 10.54 4.74 9.69
C VAL A 120 9.86 3.83 10.72
N ILE A 121 10.20 2.53 10.71
CA ILE A 121 9.64 1.58 11.71
C ILE A 121 10.15 1.92 13.12
N THR A 122 11.39 2.42 13.22
CA THR A 122 12.00 2.86 14.48
C THR A 122 11.35 4.15 15.00
N GLU A 123 10.98 5.08 14.10
CA GLU A 123 10.27 6.33 14.44
C GLU A 123 8.88 6.06 15.02
N PHE A 124 8.22 4.96 14.66
CA PHE A 124 6.99 4.52 15.33
C PHE A 124 7.23 3.94 16.74
N ARG A 125 8.44 4.09 17.31
CA ARG A 125 8.78 3.67 18.67
C ARG A 125 8.40 2.22 18.99
N GLY A 126 8.59 1.32 18.02
CA GLY A 126 8.21 -0.10 18.12
C GLY A 126 6.72 -0.38 17.94
N ARG A 127 5.93 0.58 17.46
CA ARG A 127 4.48 0.44 17.19
C ARG A 127 4.16 0.29 15.70
N GLY A 128 5.16 0.09 14.84
CA GLY A 128 5.02 -0.22 13.42
C GLY A 128 5.12 -1.73 13.18
N ASP A 129 4.19 -2.28 12.41
CA ASP A 129 4.18 -3.69 11.96
C ASP A 129 4.36 -3.73 10.45
N GLU A 130 5.57 -4.08 10.00
CA GLU A 130 5.91 -4.09 8.59
C GLU A 130 5.34 -5.30 7.85
N ILE A 131 4.72 -5.01 6.71
CA ILE A 131 4.22 -6.02 5.77
C ILE A 131 4.87 -5.79 4.42
N HIS A 132 5.97 -6.48 4.18
CA HIS A 132 6.70 -6.34 2.92
C HIS A 132 6.00 -7.10 1.79
N ILE A 133 5.71 -6.37 0.69
CA ILE A 133 5.11 -6.90 -0.53
C ILE A 133 6.17 -7.03 -1.61
N TYR A 134 6.25 -8.22 -2.15
CA TYR A 134 7.12 -8.56 -3.27
C TYR A 134 6.34 -8.50 -4.59
N PRO A 135 7.01 -8.34 -5.73
CA PRO A 135 6.41 -8.69 -7.03
C PRO A 135 5.83 -10.10 -7.02
N LEU A 136 4.93 -10.40 -7.94
CA LEU A 136 4.29 -11.71 -8.05
C LEU A 136 5.35 -12.82 -8.11
N CYS A 137 5.19 -13.85 -7.30
CA CYS A 137 5.96 -15.08 -7.49
C CYS A 137 5.45 -15.83 -8.74
N PHE A 138 6.23 -16.78 -9.27
CA PHE A 138 5.85 -17.49 -10.48
C PHE A 138 4.48 -18.19 -10.38
N LYS A 139 4.12 -18.70 -9.19
CA LYS A 139 2.80 -19.30 -8.95
C LYS A 139 1.66 -18.28 -9.09
N GLU A 140 1.85 -17.06 -8.59
CA GLU A 140 0.87 -15.98 -8.70
C GLU A 140 0.82 -15.44 -10.13
N PHE A 141 1.98 -15.31 -10.79
CA PHE A 141 2.08 -14.95 -12.21
C PHE A 141 1.26 -15.90 -13.08
N MET A 142 1.38 -17.22 -12.86
CA MET A 142 0.63 -18.23 -13.59
C MET A 142 -0.89 -18.17 -13.41
N GLN A 143 -1.40 -17.54 -12.32
CA GLN A 143 -2.85 -17.39 -12.11
C GLN A 143 -3.49 -16.40 -13.07
N VAL A 144 -2.71 -15.46 -13.60
CA VAL A 144 -3.18 -14.39 -14.50
C VAL A 144 -2.59 -14.48 -15.90
N TYR A 145 -1.63 -15.37 -16.11
CA TYR A 145 -1.00 -15.59 -17.41
C TYR A 145 -1.84 -16.50 -18.31
N SER A 146 -2.07 -16.05 -19.55
CA SER A 146 -2.88 -16.79 -20.55
C SER A 146 -1.97 -17.52 -21.55
N GLY A 147 -1.27 -18.57 -21.13
CA GLY A 147 -0.37 -19.33 -21.97
C GLY A 147 0.14 -20.62 -21.32
N ASP A 148 1.01 -21.34 -22.02
CA ASP A 148 1.63 -22.53 -21.46
C ASP A 148 2.71 -22.18 -20.41
N LYS A 149 3.03 -23.17 -19.58
CA LYS A 149 3.92 -22.97 -18.44
C LYS A 149 5.39 -22.72 -18.86
N ILE A 150 5.83 -23.20 -20.00
CA ILE A 150 7.22 -23.05 -20.45
C ILE A 150 7.41 -21.61 -20.92
N THR A 151 6.54 -21.14 -21.80
CA THR A 151 6.54 -19.75 -22.28
C THR A 151 6.36 -18.76 -21.11
N ALA A 152 5.48 -19.08 -20.17
CA ALA A 152 5.29 -18.30 -18.95
C ALA A 152 6.56 -18.18 -18.10
N LEU A 153 7.32 -19.28 -17.99
CA LEU A 153 8.58 -19.29 -17.24
C LEU A 153 9.65 -18.43 -17.92
N ASP A 154 9.77 -18.53 -19.24
CA ASP A 154 10.71 -17.72 -20.01
C ASP A 154 10.38 -16.22 -19.89
N GLU A 155 9.11 -15.84 -19.99
CA GLU A 155 8.65 -14.48 -19.79
C GLU A 155 8.91 -13.99 -18.33
N TYR A 156 8.60 -14.82 -17.34
CA TYR A 156 8.82 -14.47 -15.95
C TYR A 156 10.32 -14.28 -15.64
N MET A 157 11.19 -15.12 -16.20
CA MET A 157 12.64 -14.99 -16.03
C MET A 157 13.21 -13.76 -16.75
N THR A 158 12.59 -13.38 -17.86
CA THR A 158 13.05 -12.23 -18.69
C THR A 158 12.57 -10.89 -18.14
N TYR A 159 11.29 -10.79 -17.75
CA TYR A 159 10.64 -9.51 -17.40
C TYR A 159 10.29 -9.40 -15.91
N GLY A 160 10.40 -10.48 -15.12
CA GLY A 160 10.07 -10.49 -13.71
C GLY A 160 8.59 -10.55 -13.40
N GLY A 161 8.26 -10.37 -12.12
CA GLY A 161 6.91 -10.57 -11.58
C GLY A 161 6.15 -9.28 -11.24
N LEU A 162 6.50 -8.12 -11.83
CA LEU A 162 5.70 -6.92 -11.60
C LEU A 162 4.29 -7.09 -12.17
N PRO A 163 3.20 -6.81 -11.42
CA PRO A 163 1.83 -7.10 -11.84
C PRO A 163 1.46 -6.53 -13.20
N HIS A 164 1.91 -5.32 -13.51
CA HIS A 164 1.60 -4.69 -14.80
C HIS A 164 2.25 -5.40 -15.99
N ILE A 165 3.41 -6.04 -15.81
CA ILE A 165 4.09 -6.79 -16.87
C ILE A 165 3.19 -7.89 -17.44
N VAL A 166 2.45 -8.58 -16.59
CA VAL A 166 1.58 -9.70 -17.00
C VAL A 166 0.40 -9.23 -17.85
N THR A 167 -0.01 -7.96 -17.70
CA THR A 167 -1.12 -7.37 -18.47
C THR A 167 -0.68 -6.87 -19.87
N LEU A 168 0.63 -6.77 -20.12
CA LEU A 168 1.17 -6.32 -21.39
C LEU A 168 1.38 -7.52 -22.33
N SER A 169 0.80 -7.43 -23.52
CA SER A 169 0.89 -8.49 -24.56
C SER A 169 2.08 -8.33 -25.49
N ASN A 170 2.70 -7.15 -25.54
CA ASN A 170 3.78 -6.82 -26.47
C ASN A 170 5.12 -6.70 -25.73
N GLU A 171 6.14 -7.39 -26.26
CA GLU A 171 7.50 -7.40 -25.73
C GLU A 171 8.12 -5.99 -25.65
N GLU A 172 7.95 -5.18 -26.70
CA GLU A 172 8.44 -3.80 -26.74
C GLU A 172 7.84 -2.95 -25.62
N GLN A 173 6.55 -3.13 -25.31
CA GLN A 173 5.86 -2.44 -24.21
C GLN A 173 6.42 -2.87 -22.86
N LYS A 174 6.70 -4.17 -22.65
CA LYS A 174 7.32 -4.69 -21.42
C LYS A 174 8.70 -4.08 -21.18
N ILE A 175 9.54 -4.07 -22.23
CA ILE A 175 10.89 -3.49 -22.17
C ILE A 175 10.82 -1.98 -21.90
N SER A 176 9.98 -1.25 -22.63
CA SER A 176 9.80 0.19 -22.44
C SER A 176 9.34 0.54 -21.04
N TYR A 177 8.36 -0.20 -20.52
CA TYR A 177 7.86 -0.03 -19.17
C TYR A 177 8.95 -0.25 -18.10
N LEU A 178 9.72 -1.33 -18.23
CA LEU A 178 10.81 -1.62 -17.27
C LEU A 178 11.92 -0.58 -17.32
N LYS A 179 12.30 -0.11 -18.50
CA LYS A 179 13.29 0.98 -18.65
C LYS A 179 12.81 2.26 -18.00
N SER A 180 11.56 2.67 -18.30
CA SER A 180 10.97 3.86 -17.69
C SER A 180 10.89 3.76 -16.16
N LEU A 181 10.49 2.60 -15.63
CA LEU A 181 10.43 2.37 -14.19
C LEU A 181 11.82 2.43 -13.54
N PHE A 182 12.83 1.85 -14.19
CA PHE A 182 14.21 1.91 -13.72
C PHE A 182 14.73 3.35 -13.67
N GLU A 183 14.53 4.11 -14.74
CA GLU A 183 14.93 5.52 -14.81
C GLU A 183 14.23 6.38 -13.75
N GLU A 184 12.92 6.15 -13.53
CA GLU A 184 12.16 6.89 -12.53
C GLU A 184 12.56 6.54 -11.09
N THR A 185 12.94 5.30 -10.83
CA THR A 185 13.18 4.81 -9.46
C THR A 185 14.64 4.95 -9.03
N TYR A 186 15.59 4.79 -9.95
CA TYR A 186 17.02 4.73 -9.60
C TYR A 186 17.85 5.89 -10.15
N ILE A 187 17.32 6.70 -11.07
CA ILE A 187 18.05 7.81 -11.67
C ILE A 187 17.50 9.16 -11.23
N LYS A 188 16.18 9.26 -10.97
CA LYS A 188 15.52 10.54 -10.63
C LYS A 188 15.20 10.70 -9.13
N ASP A 189 15.18 9.63 -8.34
CA ASP A 189 15.11 9.66 -6.88
C ASP A 189 16.53 9.74 -6.29
#